data_5752f2ed06f5249bff17da52fb51f43a
#
_entry.id   5752f2ed06f5249bff17da52fb51f43a
#
_cell.length_a   1.000
_cell.length_b   1.000
_cell.length_c   1.000
_cell.angle_alpha   90.00
_cell.angle_beta   90.00
_cell.angle_gamma   90.00
#
_symmetry.space_group_name_H-M   'P 1'
#
loop_
_entity.id
_entity.type
_entity.pdbx_description
1 polymer ?
#
loop_
_entity_poly.entity_id
_entity_poly.type
_entity_poly.pdbx_seq_one_letter_code
_entity_poly.pdbx_strand_id
1 'polypeptide(L)'
;MSGSYKELRKKAVSEEFASPELMNMRKKLAIFFIAFIVFRVAFSVYETVYIVLKEADLSFIISNLCLTVLTVFLSYAIYNGASTLTFLAALGGAYSVVTNFASETVIRYITTQGDVAFNVYMAVLAVVSLIQIVLYIYIGASKKWKPYFAACLRVNGKLAER
;
A
#
# COMPACT_ATOMS: atom_id res chain seq x y z
N MET A 1 18.77 -29.17 15.74
CA MET A 1 18.46 -27.86 16.40
C MET A 1 17.61 -27.05 15.45
N SER A 2 16.26 -27.15 15.55
CA SER A 2 15.33 -26.37 14.74
C SER A 2 15.07 -25.05 15.44
N GLY A 3 15.85 -24.02 15.09
CA GLY A 3 15.46 -22.66 15.46
C GLY A 3 14.10 -22.35 14.85
N SER A 4 13.23 -21.65 15.60
CA SER A 4 11.94 -21.20 15.07
C SER A 4 12.16 -20.45 13.76
N TYR A 5 11.29 -20.65 12.76
CA TYR A 5 11.31 -19.92 11.47
C TYR A 5 11.50 -18.40 11.67
N LYS A 6 10.92 -17.85 12.74
CA LYS A 6 11.07 -16.45 13.12
C LYS A 6 12.51 -16.06 13.46
N GLU A 7 13.24 -16.93 14.16
CA GLU A 7 14.64 -16.72 14.53
C GLU A 7 15.56 -16.82 13.31
N LEU A 8 15.35 -17.80 12.46
CA LEU A 8 16.07 -17.96 11.21
C LEU A 8 15.88 -16.75 10.30
N ARG A 9 14.65 -16.28 10.16
CA ARG A 9 14.38 -15.07 9.38
C ARG A 9 15.05 -13.84 9.98
N LYS A 10 15.01 -13.67 11.30
CA LYS A 10 15.68 -12.56 12.00
C LYS A 10 17.18 -12.57 11.74
N LYS A 11 17.80 -13.75 11.80
CA LYS A 11 19.23 -13.94 11.52
C LYS A 11 19.56 -13.62 10.06
N ALA A 12 18.85 -14.20 9.10
CA ALA A 12 19.06 -13.94 7.69
C ALA A 12 18.89 -12.44 7.35
N VAL A 13 17.90 -11.78 7.94
CA VAL A 13 17.70 -10.33 7.79
C VAL A 13 18.86 -9.54 8.38
N SER A 14 19.35 -9.87 9.58
CA SER A 14 20.48 -9.15 10.19
C SER A 14 21.77 -9.29 9.39
N GLU A 15 21.98 -10.43 8.74
CA GLU A 15 23.12 -10.68 7.87
C GLU A 15 23.04 -9.89 6.55
N GLU A 16 21.92 -10.00 5.84
CA GLU A 16 21.76 -9.40 4.50
C GLU A 16 21.56 -7.87 4.54
N PHE A 17 21.04 -7.35 5.64
CA PHE A 17 20.85 -5.92 5.88
C PHE A 17 21.87 -5.34 6.87
N ALA A 18 23.05 -5.92 6.99
CA ALA A 18 24.12 -5.43 7.86
C ALA A 18 24.64 -4.04 7.45
N SER A 19 24.57 -3.70 6.15
CA SER A 19 24.93 -2.37 5.66
C SER A 19 23.99 -1.30 6.22
N PRO A 20 24.54 -0.18 6.79
CA PRO A 20 23.72 0.94 7.27
C PRO A 20 22.79 1.52 6.20
N GLU A 21 23.24 1.53 4.94
CA GLU A 21 22.46 2.03 3.82
C GLU A 21 21.22 1.15 3.56
N LEU A 22 21.41 -0.18 3.45
CA LEU A 22 20.30 -1.12 3.25
C LEU A 22 19.32 -1.11 4.42
N MET A 23 19.84 -1.02 5.65
CA MET A 23 19.01 -0.91 6.84
C MET A 23 18.17 0.38 6.82
N ASN A 24 18.75 1.50 6.41
CA ASN A 24 18.03 2.77 6.28
C ASN A 24 16.95 2.71 5.19
N MET A 25 17.27 2.11 4.05
CA MET A 25 16.27 1.88 2.98
C MET A 25 15.09 1.05 3.50
N ARG A 26 15.38 -0.03 4.24
CA ARG A 26 14.37 -0.89 4.86
C ARG A 26 13.47 -0.12 5.83
N LYS A 27 14.07 0.71 6.71
CA LYS A 27 13.32 1.56 7.65
C LYS A 27 12.43 2.56 6.92
N LYS A 28 12.97 3.26 5.92
CA LYS A 28 12.19 4.22 5.11
C LYS A 28 11.00 3.56 4.44
N LEU A 29 11.21 2.38 3.85
CA LEU A 29 10.15 1.64 3.19
C LEU A 29 9.08 1.15 4.18
N ALA A 30 9.49 0.69 5.37
CA ALA A 30 8.57 0.30 6.44
C ALA A 30 7.71 1.48 6.90
N ILE A 31 8.31 2.64 7.17
CA ILE A 31 7.58 3.86 7.59
C ILE A 31 6.59 4.26 6.51
N PHE A 32 7.03 4.27 5.26
CA PHE A 32 6.20 4.59 4.12
C PHE A 32 4.97 3.67 4.03
N PHE A 33 5.17 2.35 4.05
CA PHE A 33 4.06 1.40 3.96
C PHE A 33 3.14 1.45 5.18
N ILE A 34 3.67 1.62 6.39
CA ILE A 34 2.84 1.78 7.59
C ILE A 34 1.97 3.03 7.46
N ALA A 35 2.54 4.16 7.04
CA ALA A 35 1.78 5.40 6.85
C ALA A 35 0.66 5.22 5.81
N PHE A 36 0.94 4.55 4.68
CA PHE A 36 -0.09 4.27 3.67
C PHE A 36 -1.18 3.32 4.17
N ILE A 37 -0.80 2.26 4.89
CA ILE A 37 -1.78 1.32 5.43
C ILE A 37 -2.69 2.03 6.44
N VAL A 38 -2.11 2.80 7.36
CA VAL A 38 -2.87 3.55 8.37
C VAL A 38 -3.82 4.54 7.68
N PHE A 39 -3.30 5.29 6.70
CA PHE A 39 -4.10 6.22 5.93
C PHE A 39 -5.25 5.49 5.21
N ARG A 40 -4.97 4.38 4.50
CA ARG A 40 -5.98 3.63 3.77
C ARG A 40 -7.05 3.03 4.70
N VAL A 41 -6.65 2.51 5.86
CA VAL A 41 -7.60 2.00 6.85
C VAL A 41 -8.47 3.12 7.40
N ALA A 42 -7.89 4.27 7.76
CA ALA A 42 -8.65 5.42 8.24
C ALA A 42 -9.67 5.91 7.21
N PHE A 43 -9.27 5.95 5.93
CA PHE A 43 -10.16 6.30 4.83
C PHE A 43 -11.27 5.27 4.62
N SER A 44 -10.95 3.98 4.65
CA SER A 44 -11.94 2.92 4.52
C SER A 44 -12.98 2.98 5.64
N VAL A 45 -12.56 3.28 6.87
CA VAL A 45 -13.47 3.48 8.00
C VAL A 45 -14.35 4.72 7.79
N TYR A 46 -13.76 5.85 7.40
CA TYR A 46 -14.51 7.08 7.12
C TYR A 46 -15.54 6.87 6.01
N GLU A 47 -15.13 6.29 4.89
CA GLU A 47 -16.03 5.98 3.77
C GLU A 47 -17.16 5.06 4.21
N THR A 48 -16.85 3.99 4.95
CA THR A 48 -17.87 3.05 5.43
C THR A 48 -18.87 3.74 6.35
N VAL A 49 -18.41 4.50 7.33
CA VAL A 49 -19.29 5.22 8.28
C VAL A 49 -20.12 6.26 7.56
N TYR A 50 -19.48 7.07 6.69
CA TYR A 50 -20.15 8.16 5.98
C TYR A 50 -21.22 7.64 5.01
N ILE A 51 -20.92 6.54 4.33
CA ILE A 51 -21.75 5.92 3.31
C ILE A 51 -22.88 5.12 3.94
N VAL A 52 -22.61 4.35 5.00
CA VAL A 52 -23.66 3.60 5.73
C VAL A 52 -24.69 4.55 6.33
N LEU A 53 -24.25 5.70 6.83
CA LEU A 53 -25.18 6.71 7.38
C LEU A 53 -26.00 7.42 6.31
N LYS A 54 -25.66 7.29 5.02
CA LYS A 54 -26.30 8.02 3.91
C LYS A 54 -26.88 7.11 2.80
N GLU A 55 -27.25 5.87 3.14
CA GLU A 55 -27.97 4.94 2.23
C GLU A 55 -27.15 4.45 1.02
N ALA A 56 -25.85 4.23 1.18
CA ALA A 56 -25.04 3.80 0.06
C ALA A 56 -25.05 2.30 -0.20
N ASP A 57 -24.70 1.98 -1.43
CA ASP A 57 -24.63 0.63 -1.98
C ASP A 57 -23.61 -0.25 -1.26
N LEU A 58 -24.03 -1.44 -0.84
CA LEU A 58 -23.18 -2.46 -0.22
C LEU A 58 -21.98 -2.85 -1.10
N SER A 59 -22.12 -2.77 -2.42
CA SER A 59 -21.05 -3.06 -3.38
C SER A 59 -19.85 -2.12 -3.21
N PHE A 60 -20.08 -0.86 -2.88
CA PHE A 60 -19.03 0.11 -2.63
C PHE A 60 -18.23 -0.24 -1.36
N ILE A 61 -18.91 -0.64 -0.29
CA ILE A 61 -18.25 -1.05 0.96
C ILE A 61 -17.36 -2.26 0.71
N ILE A 62 -17.86 -3.27 0.02
CA ILE A 62 -17.11 -4.49 -0.31
C ILE A 62 -15.89 -4.14 -1.17
N SER A 63 -16.06 -3.33 -2.20
CA SER A 63 -14.97 -2.90 -3.08
C SER A 63 -13.85 -2.18 -2.29
N ASN A 64 -14.24 -1.30 -1.38
CA ASN A 64 -13.31 -0.54 -0.57
C ASN A 64 -12.52 -1.40 0.43
N LEU A 65 -13.19 -2.37 1.06
CA LEU A 65 -12.56 -3.36 1.92
C LEU A 65 -11.57 -4.22 1.12
N CYS A 66 -11.96 -4.71 -0.05
CA CYS A 66 -11.09 -5.48 -0.93
C CYS A 66 -9.83 -4.68 -1.34
N LEU A 67 -9.98 -3.41 -1.71
CA LEU A 67 -8.85 -2.54 -2.04
C LEU A 67 -7.94 -2.29 -0.84
N THR A 68 -8.51 -2.18 0.35
CA THR A 68 -7.72 -2.01 1.59
C THR A 68 -6.90 -3.26 1.88
N VAL A 69 -7.50 -4.44 1.83
CA VAL A 69 -6.80 -5.74 2.00
C VAL A 69 -5.71 -5.91 0.96
N LEU A 70 -6.01 -5.60 -0.31
CA LEU A 70 -5.04 -5.68 -1.41
C LEU A 70 -3.86 -4.73 -1.16
N THR A 71 -4.10 -3.51 -0.69
CA THR A 71 -3.05 -2.53 -0.37
C THR A 71 -2.12 -3.06 0.73
N VAL A 72 -2.67 -3.65 1.78
CA VAL A 72 -1.89 -4.28 2.87
C VAL A 72 -1.03 -5.42 2.31
N PHE A 73 -1.65 -6.32 1.54
CA PHE A 73 -0.95 -7.46 0.94
C PHE A 73 0.19 -7.03 0.01
N LEU A 74 -0.07 -6.10 -0.91
CA LEU A 74 0.94 -5.62 -1.86
C LEU A 74 2.09 -4.90 -1.13
N SER A 75 1.77 -4.05 -0.14
CA SER A 75 2.79 -3.38 0.67
C SER A 75 3.69 -4.37 1.40
N TYR A 76 3.11 -5.40 1.99
CA TYR A 76 3.85 -6.46 2.67
C TYR A 76 4.71 -7.27 1.70
N ALA A 77 4.18 -7.64 0.53
CA ALA A 77 4.92 -8.40 -0.48
C ALA A 77 6.10 -7.60 -1.05
N ILE A 78 5.90 -6.32 -1.36
CA ILE A 78 6.96 -5.41 -1.85
C ILE A 78 8.04 -5.23 -0.78
N TYR A 79 7.65 -5.04 0.48
CA TYR A 79 8.59 -4.96 1.61
C TYR A 79 9.44 -6.23 1.77
N ASN A 80 8.93 -7.37 1.35
CA ASN A 80 9.63 -8.67 1.39
C ASN A 80 10.33 -9.04 0.07
N GLY A 81 10.42 -8.12 -0.88
CA GLY A 81 11.25 -8.28 -2.07
C GLY A 81 10.52 -8.51 -3.39
N ALA A 82 9.20 -8.49 -3.43
CA ALA A 82 8.41 -8.65 -4.63
C ALA A 82 8.39 -7.36 -5.48
N SER A 83 9.51 -7.00 -6.11
CA SER A 83 9.66 -5.76 -6.88
C SER A 83 8.69 -5.61 -8.04
N THR A 84 8.31 -6.71 -8.68
CA THR A 84 7.33 -6.72 -9.79
C THR A 84 5.94 -6.23 -9.35
N LEU A 85 5.59 -6.44 -8.09
CA LEU A 85 4.30 -6.01 -7.54
C LEU A 85 4.20 -4.49 -7.35
N THR A 86 5.30 -3.73 -7.46
CA THR A 86 5.27 -2.26 -7.40
C THR A 86 4.44 -1.68 -8.54
N PHE A 87 4.55 -2.22 -9.76
CA PHE A 87 3.73 -1.79 -10.88
C PHE A 87 2.27 -2.18 -10.72
N LEU A 88 2.00 -3.38 -10.20
CA LEU A 88 0.63 -3.81 -9.91
C LEU A 88 0.00 -2.92 -8.83
N ALA A 89 0.76 -2.54 -7.81
CA ALA A 89 0.31 -1.62 -6.77
C ALA A 89 0.03 -0.21 -7.32
N ALA A 90 0.86 0.28 -8.25
CA ALA A 90 0.63 1.55 -8.94
C ALA A 90 -0.65 1.51 -9.81
N LEU A 91 -0.86 0.43 -10.56
CA LEU A 91 -2.07 0.22 -11.35
C LEU A 91 -3.32 0.12 -10.46
N GLY A 92 -3.24 -0.59 -9.34
CA GLY A 92 -4.33 -0.67 -8.36
C GLY A 92 -4.66 0.70 -7.76
N GLY A 93 -3.64 1.52 -7.48
CA GLY A 93 -3.82 2.91 -7.05
C GLY A 93 -4.52 3.76 -8.12
N ALA A 94 -4.07 3.66 -9.38
CA ALA A 94 -4.68 4.37 -10.50
C ALA A 94 -6.15 3.94 -10.72
N TYR A 95 -6.41 2.65 -10.68
CA TYR A 95 -7.77 2.10 -10.75
C TYR A 95 -8.66 2.64 -9.62
N SER A 96 -8.17 2.66 -8.38
CA SER A 96 -8.90 3.22 -7.24
C SER A 96 -9.26 4.70 -7.44
N VAL A 97 -8.32 5.51 -7.97
CA VAL A 97 -8.61 6.92 -8.29
C VAL A 97 -9.70 7.03 -9.35
N VAL A 98 -9.55 6.30 -10.45
CA VAL A 98 -10.52 6.35 -11.55
C VAL A 98 -11.91 5.90 -11.08
N THR A 99 -12.02 4.79 -10.37
CA THR A 99 -13.31 4.27 -9.90
C THR A 99 -13.98 5.20 -8.89
N ASN A 100 -13.21 5.81 -7.98
CA ASN A 100 -13.78 6.76 -7.02
C ASN A 100 -14.26 8.05 -7.70
N PHE A 101 -13.52 8.58 -8.69
CA PHE A 101 -13.91 9.81 -9.38
C PHE A 101 -14.90 9.59 -10.54
N ALA A 102 -14.95 8.40 -11.14
CA ALA A 102 -15.93 8.04 -12.16
C ALA A 102 -17.23 7.46 -11.57
N SER A 103 -17.29 7.22 -10.26
CA SER A 103 -18.51 6.73 -9.61
C SER A 103 -19.64 7.77 -9.75
N GLU A 104 -20.74 7.36 -10.34
CA GLU A 104 -21.93 8.20 -10.49
C GLU A 104 -22.42 8.71 -9.12
N THR A 105 -22.34 7.88 -8.09
CA THR A 105 -22.66 8.24 -6.71
C THR A 105 -21.78 9.38 -6.19
N VAL A 106 -20.46 9.32 -6.45
CA VAL A 106 -19.53 10.36 -6.01
C VAL A 106 -19.75 11.65 -6.77
N ILE A 107 -19.90 11.57 -8.10
CA ILE A 107 -20.16 12.75 -8.94
C ILE A 107 -21.47 13.42 -8.52
N ARG A 108 -22.53 12.66 -8.34
CA ARG A 108 -23.82 13.14 -7.88
C ARG A 108 -23.72 13.81 -6.52
N TYR A 109 -22.96 13.23 -5.60
CA TYR A 109 -22.78 13.78 -4.26
C TYR A 109 -22.04 15.12 -4.26
N ILE A 110 -20.94 15.21 -5.03
CA ILE A 110 -20.18 16.46 -5.20
C ILE A 110 -21.05 17.55 -5.82
N THR A 111 -21.89 17.21 -6.80
CA THR A 111 -22.65 18.20 -7.57
C THR A 111 -23.94 18.63 -6.88
N THR A 112 -24.59 17.76 -6.10
CA THR A 112 -25.95 18.05 -5.56
C THR A 112 -25.96 18.44 -4.10
N GLN A 113 -25.04 17.95 -3.28
CA GLN A 113 -25.08 18.19 -1.82
C GLN A 113 -24.09 19.23 -1.31
N GLY A 114 -23.06 19.58 -2.11
CA GLY A 114 -22.11 20.68 -1.77
C GLY A 114 -21.39 20.50 -0.43
N ASP A 115 -21.29 19.26 0.09
CA ASP A 115 -20.68 18.99 1.39
C ASP A 115 -19.17 19.27 1.32
N VAL A 116 -18.74 20.35 1.94
CA VAL A 116 -17.34 20.79 1.96
C VAL A 116 -16.44 19.71 2.54
N ALA A 117 -16.87 19.01 3.59
CA ALA A 117 -16.08 17.96 4.23
C ALA A 117 -15.84 16.79 3.26
N PHE A 118 -16.84 16.40 2.49
CA PHE A 118 -16.70 15.36 1.48
C PHE A 118 -15.79 15.78 0.33
N ASN A 119 -15.92 17.02 -0.14
CA ASN A 119 -15.06 17.53 -1.21
C ASN A 119 -13.58 17.61 -0.79
N VAL A 120 -13.31 18.05 0.45
CA VAL A 120 -11.96 18.04 1.02
C VAL A 120 -11.43 16.61 1.13
N TYR A 121 -12.26 15.69 1.61
CA TYR A 121 -11.93 14.27 1.67
C TYR A 121 -11.51 13.72 0.30
N MET A 122 -12.31 13.95 -0.75
CA MET A 122 -12.01 13.48 -2.11
C MET A 122 -10.72 14.10 -2.66
N ALA A 123 -10.47 15.38 -2.41
CA ALA A 123 -9.23 16.03 -2.81
C ALA A 123 -8.00 15.42 -2.12
N VAL A 124 -8.08 15.17 -0.82
CA VAL A 124 -7.00 14.51 -0.06
C VAL A 124 -6.78 13.09 -0.57
N LEU A 125 -7.83 12.32 -0.80
CA LEU A 125 -7.76 10.96 -1.36
C LEU A 125 -7.02 10.96 -2.72
N ALA A 126 -7.36 11.89 -3.61
CA ALA A 126 -6.70 12.04 -4.92
C ALA A 126 -5.21 12.32 -4.77
N VAL A 127 -4.84 13.32 -3.97
CA VAL A 127 -3.44 13.71 -3.76
C VAL A 127 -2.63 12.56 -3.19
N VAL A 128 -3.13 11.89 -2.15
CA VAL A 128 -2.40 10.78 -1.52
C VAL A 128 -2.29 9.58 -2.46
N SER A 129 -3.33 9.27 -3.22
CA SER A 129 -3.29 8.20 -4.22
C SER A 129 -2.28 8.50 -5.33
N LEU A 130 -2.19 9.74 -5.81
CA LEU A 130 -1.17 10.16 -6.78
C LEU A 130 0.24 10.01 -6.21
N ILE A 131 0.48 10.47 -4.98
CA ILE A 131 1.76 10.29 -4.29
C ILE A 131 2.10 8.79 -4.20
N GLN A 132 1.14 7.97 -3.83
CA GLN A 132 1.31 6.52 -3.75
C GLN A 132 1.71 5.90 -5.09
N ILE A 133 1.03 6.24 -6.17
CA ILE A 133 1.32 5.75 -7.53
C ILE A 133 2.76 6.13 -7.93
N VAL A 134 3.11 7.41 -7.78
CA VAL A 134 4.46 7.92 -8.12
C VAL A 134 5.53 7.19 -7.33
N LEU A 135 5.31 6.97 -6.03
CA LEU A 135 6.28 6.29 -5.17
C LEU A 135 6.42 4.80 -5.51
N TYR A 136 5.34 4.10 -5.83
CA TYR A 136 5.43 2.71 -6.28
C TYR A 136 6.20 2.59 -7.60
N ILE A 137 5.94 3.47 -8.55
CA ILE A 137 6.69 3.53 -9.81
C ILE A 137 8.16 3.83 -9.54
N TYR A 138 8.46 4.80 -8.69
CA TYR A 138 9.83 5.16 -8.32
C TYR A 138 10.57 3.98 -7.66
N ILE A 139 9.95 3.29 -6.71
CA ILE A 139 10.53 2.13 -6.04
C ILE A 139 10.79 1.00 -7.04
N GLY A 140 9.87 0.74 -7.96
CA GLY A 140 10.00 -0.33 -8.95
C GLY A 140 11.00 -0.04 -10.07
N ALA A 141 11.04 1.19 -10.57
CA ALA A 141 11.84 1.57 -11.72
C ALA A 141 13.25 2.05 -11.37
N SER A 142 13.47 2.60 -10.18
CA SER A 142 14.74 3.21 -9.81
C SER A 142 15.82 2.17 -9.50
N LYS A 143 16.98 2.33 -10.17
CA LYS A 143 18.16 1.52 -9.91
C LYS A 143 18.63 1.57 -8.43
N LYS A 144 18.28 2.64 -7.71
CA LYS A 144 18.60 2.83 -6.30
C LYS A 144 18.02 1.74 -5.40
N TRP A 145 16.84 1.19 -5.73
CA TRP A 145 16.18 0.16 -4.94
C TRP A 145 16.62 -1.27 -5.28
N LYS A 146 17.35 -1.48 -6.39
CA LYS A 146 17.83 -2.81 -6.79
C LYS A 146 18.62 -3.54 -5.69
N PRO A 147 19.57 -2.90 -4.96
CA PRO A 147 20.30 -3.57 -3.89
C PRO A 147 19.40 -4.05 -2.75
N TYR A 148 18.34 -3.28 -2.41
CA TYR A 148 17.35 -3.67 -1.43
C TYR A 148 16.61 -4.94 -1.84
N PHE A 149 16.08 -4.99 -3.05
CA PHE A 149 15.36 -6.16 -3.56
C PHE A 149 16.26 -7.38 -3.70
N ALA A 150 17.52 -7.19 -4.10
CA ALA A 150 18.51 -8.26 -4.14
C ALA A 150 18.79 -8.83 -2.74
N ALA A 151 18.89 -7.97 -1.71
CA ALA A 151 19.06 -8.43 -0.33
C ALA A 151 17.82 -9.22 0.16
N CYS A 152 16.61 -8.77 -0.16
CA CYS A 152 15.38 -9.50 0.15
C CYS A 152 15.35 -10.89 -0.51
N LEU A 153 15.74 -10.99 -1.78
CA LEU A 153 15.80 -12.27 -2.50
C LEU A 153 16.79 -13.24 -1.84
N ARG A 154 17.97 -12.76 -1.40
CA ARG A 154 18.94 -13.61 -0.67
C ARG A 154 18.38 -14.07 0.69
N VAL A 155 17.68 -13.21 1.42
CA VAL A 155 16.98 -13.63 2.66
C VAL A 155 15.99 -14.75 2.38
N ASN A 156 15.17 -14.59 1.33
CA ASN A 156 14.17 -15.59 0.96
C ASN A 156 14.83 -16.90 0.47
N GLY A 157 15.92 -16.84 -0.29
CA GLY A 157 16.72 -18.02 -0.70
C GLY A 157 17.25 -18.78 0.51
N LYS A 158 17.89 -18.11 1.47
CA LYS A 158 18.38 -18.72 2.71
C LYS A 158 17.29 -19.42 3.54
N LEU A 159 16.04 -18.96 3.40
CA LEU A 159 14.89 -19.57 4.08
C LEU A 159 14.32 -20.76 3.31
N ALA A 160 14.47 -20.79 1.97
CA ALA A 160 13.95 -21.87 1.13
C ALA A 160 14.88 -23.08 1.07
N GLU A 161 16.16 -22.93 1.32
CA GLU A 161 17.19 -24.02 1.30
C GLU A 161 17.16 -24.91 2.55
N ARG A 162 16.20 -24.72 3.45
CA ARG A 162 16.04 -25.45 4.71
C ARG A 162 14.65 -26.03 4.90
#